data_b1ed12ca7d8d502447f84e39abc866e6
#
_entry.id   b1ed12ca7d8d502447f84e39abc866e6
#
_cell.length_a   1.000
_cell.length_b   1.000
_cell.length_c   1.000
_cell.angle_alpha   90.00
_cell.angle_beta   90.00
_cell.angle_gamma   90.00
#
_symmetry.space_group_name_H-M   'P 1'
#
loop_
_entity.id
_entity.type
_entity.pdbx_description
1 polymer ?
#
loop_
_entity_poly.entity_id
_entity_poly.type
_entity_poly.pdbx_seq_one_letter_code
_entity_poly.pdbx_strand_id
1 'polypeptide(L)'
;MTKFSGFLPGKQPTFAVYAQFISDLLPLIDNVTELKVTLYAMWAIQQREGTFRYLLRRDFTANTVFMTGVGGEAALDEGLTRACARESLLCAKVELGETPERLYF
;
A
#
# COMPACT_ATOMS: atom_id res chain seq x y z
N MET A 1 16.43 15.88 -9.01
CA MET A 1 16.02 14.53 -8.54
C MET A 1 16.69 14.24 -7.20
N THR A 2 15.91 13.78 -6.23
CA THR A 2 16.44 13.40 -4.93
C THR A 2 17.17 12.06 -5.06
N LYS A 3 18.39 12.01 -4.58
CA LYS A 3 19.16 10.77 -4.61
C LYS A 3 18.84 9.88 -3.42
N PHE A 4 18.74 8.61 -3.69
CA PHE A 4 18.76 7.59 -2.66
C PHE A 4 20.23 7.26 -2.35
N SER A 5 20.63 7.41 -1.09
CA SER A 5 22.04 7.24 -0.70
C SER A 5 22.47 5.76 -0.59
N GLY A 6 21.63 4.85 -1.02
CA GLY A 6 21.91 3.42 -1.00
C GLY A 6 21.38 2.73 0.25
N PHE A 7 21.30 1.42 0.19
CA PHE A 7 20.88 0.62 1.33
C PHE A 7 21.98 0.57 2.37
N LEU A 8 21.57 0.59 3.65
CA LEU A 8 22.53 0.47 4.75
C LEU A 8 23.18 -0.91 4.73
N PRO A 9 24.47 -1.00 5.07
CA PRO A 9 25.13 -2.31 5.16
C PRO A 9 24.62 -3.10 6.36
N GLY A 10 24.82 -4.43 6.29
CA GLY A 10 24.46 -5.32 7.37
C GLY A 10 23.03 -5.82 7.29
N LYS A 11 22.56 -6.39 8.38
CA LYS A 11 21.24 -7.00 8.45
C LYS A 11 20.17 -5.93 8.62
N GLN A 12 19.23 -5.89 7.69
CA GLN A 12 18.13 -4.90 7.67
C GLN A 12 16.78 -5.57 7.87
N PRO A 13 15.79 -4.86 8.42
CA PRO A 13 14.42 -5.35 8.42
C PRO A 13 13.94 -5.63 6.99
N THR A 14 13.21 -6.72 6.82
CA THR A 14 12.68 -7.15 5.52
C THR A 14 11.18 -7.42 5.63
N PHE A 15 10.54 -7.53 4.48
CA PHE A 15 9.16 -8.01 4.42
C PHE A 15 9.02 -8.94 3.23
N ALA A 16 8.00 -9.80 3.27
CA ALA A 16 7.81 -10.82 2.25
C ALA A 16 6.97 -10.29 1.09
N VAL A 17 7.43 -10.58 -0.13
CA VAL A 17 6.67 -10.32 -1.35
C VAL A 17 6.52 -11.65 -2.07
N TYR A 18 5.28 -12.00 -2.42
CA TYR A 18 5.06 -13.23 -3.16
C TYR A 18 5.75 -13.18 -4.51
N ALA A 19 6.34 -14.30 -4.93
CA ALA A 19 6.94 -14.39 -6.27
C ALA A 19 5.91 -14.07 -7.35
N GLN A 20 4.64 -14.43 -7.13
CA GLN A 20 3.55 -14.15 -8.05
C GLN A 20 3.35 -12.64 -8.27
N PHE A 21 3.69 -11.81 -7.28
CA PHE A 21 3.66 -10.36 -7.48
C PHE A 21 4.55 -9.97 -8.65
N ILE A 22 5.74 -10.51 -8.69
CA ILE A 22 6.71 -10.17 -9.75
C ILE A 22 6.31 -10.79 -11.09
N SER A 23 5.89 -12.06 -11.07
CA SER A 23 5.63 -12.79 -12.31
C SER A 23 4.31 -12.41 -12.97
N ASP A 24 3.25 -12.16 -12.17
CA ASP A 24 1.91 -12.05 -12.71
C ASP A 24 1.29 -10.67 -12.51
N LEU A 25 1.52 -10.02 -11.37
CA LEU A 25 0.88 -8.74 -11.05
C LEU A 25 1.67 -7.54 -11.58
N LEU A 26 2.97 -7.50 -11.31
CA LEU A 26 3.80 -6.36 -11.68
C LEU A 26 3.73 -6.04 -13.19
N PRO A 27 3.74 -7.03 -14.09
CA PRO A 27 3.62 -6.72 -15.53
C PRO A 27 2.29 -6.08 -15.92
N LEU A 28 1.24 -6.23 -15.11
CA LEU A 28 -0.07 -5.64 -15.37
C LEU A 28 -0.21 -4.22 -14.85
N ILE A 29 0.59 -3.84 -13.86
CA ILE A 29 0.51 -2.51 -13.26
C ILE A 29 1.18 -1.51 -14.19
N ASP A 30 0.39 -0.59 -14.71
CA ASP A 30 0.83 0.43 -15.66
C ASP A 30 0.79 1.85 -15.09
N ASN A 31 0.61 1.96 -13.77
CA ASN A 31 0.50 3.25 -13.08
C ASN A 31 1.41 3.25 -11.87
N VAL A 32 2.33 4.23 -11.80
CA VAL A 32 3.33 4.32 -10.73
C VAL A 32 2.68 4.53 -9.37
N THR A 33 1.62 5.34 -9.29
CA THR A 33 0.91 5.59 -8.04
C THR A 33 0.27 4.31 -7.51
N GLU A 34 -0.35 3.54 -8.39
CA GLU A 34 -0.92 2.23 -8.03
C GLU A 34 0.18 1.30 -7.49
N LEU A 35 1.33 1.27 -8.14
CA LEU A 35 2.45 0.43 -7.70
C LEU A 35 2.93 0.83 -6.31
N LYS A 36 3.12 2.13 -6.07
CA LYS A 36 3.55 2.63 -4.76
C LYS A 36 2.55 2.28 -3.66
N VAL A 37 1.26 2.47 -3.94
CA VAL A 37 0.19 2.14 -2.98
C VAL A 37 0.17 0.65 -2.68
N THR A 38 0.27 -0.18 -3.71
CA THR A 38 0.24 -1.65 -3.55
C THR A 38 1.41 -2.14 -2.70
N LEU A 39 2.62 -1.69 -3.00
CA LEU A 39 3.81 -2.09 -2.24
C LEU A 39 3.75 -1.61 -0.80
N TYR A 40 3.33 -0.36 -0.59
CA TYR A 40 3.17 0.17 0.75
C TYR A 40 2.14 -0.64 1.55
N ALA A 41 1.02 -0.96 0.93
CA ALA A 41 -0.03 -1.74 1.60
C ALA A 41 0.48 -3.13 1.99
N MET A 42 1.22 -3.80 1.11
CA MET A 42 1.79 -5.11 1.41
C MET A 42 2.70 -5.05 2.63
N TRP A 43 3.56 -4.03 2.67
CA TRP A 43 4.45 -3.84 3.82
C TRP A 43 3.66 -3.52 5.09
N ALA A 44 2.75 -2.56 5.02
CA ALA A 44 2.01 -2.09 6.19
C ALA A 44 1.12 -3.18 6.79
N ILE A 45 0.48 -4.00 5.96
CA ILE A 45 -0.35 -5.12 6.42
C ILE A 45 0.52 -6.13 7.18
N GLN A 46 1.72 -6.40 6.73
CA GLN A 46 2.63 -7.33 7.39
C GLN A 46 3.12 -6.82 8.75
N GLN A 47 3.04 -5.50 8.99
CA GLN A 47 3.37 -4.92 10.30
C GLN A 47 2.24 -5.06 11.30
N ARG A 48 1.03 -5.40 10.86
CA ARG A 48 -0.10 -5.58 11.77
C ARG A 48 0.00 -6.91 12.50
N GLU A 49 -0.57 -6.94 13.70
CA GLU A 49 -0.65 -8.15 14.51
C GLU A 49 -2.05 -8.76 14.41
N GLY A 50 -2.16 -10.05 14.76
CA GLY A 50 -3.42 -10.76 14.77
C GLY A 50 -3.68 -11.55 13.49
N THR A 51 -4.83 -12.22 13.45
CA THR A 51 -5.22 -13.09 12.35
C THR A 51 -5.97 -12.34 11.25
N PHE A 52 -6.65 -11.26 11.60
CA PHE A 52 -7.36 -10.42 10.64
C PHE A 52 -6.63 -9.08 10.53
N ARG A 53 -5.95 -8.88 9.41
CA ARG A 53 -5.11 -7.71 9.21
C ARG A 53 -5.69 -6.86 8.09
N TYR A 54 -5.81 -5.56 8.37
CA TYR A 54 -6.36 -4.62 7.41
C TYR A 54 -5.73 -3.24 7.62
N LEU A 55 -5.92 -2.38 6.61
CA LEU A 55 -5.54 -0.97 6.67
C LEU A 55 -6.77 -0.10 6.47
N LEU A 56 -6.75 1.07 7.09
CA LEU A 56 -7.69 2.13 6.84
C LEU A 56 -6.98 3.22 6.02
N ARG A 57 -7.75 4.09 5.37
CA ARG A 57 -7.17 5.18 4.58
C ARG A 57 -6.19 6.01 5.42
N ARG A 58 -6.50 6.25 6.69
CA ARG A 58 -5.62 7.01 7.59
C ARG A 58 -4.28 6.33 7.85
N ASP A 59 -4.19 5.02 7.67
CA ASP A 59 -2.90 4.32 7.79
C ASP A 59 -1.95 4.70 6.67
N PHE A 60 -2.47 5.13 5.53
CA PHE A 60 -1.65 5.69 4.44
C PHE A 60 -1.35 7.16 4.69
N THR A 61 -2.36 7.96 5.01
CA THR A 61 -2.20 9.41 5.14
C THR A 61 -1.36 9.82 6.35
N ALA A 62 -1.27 8.98 7.36
CA ALA A 62 -0.46 9.24 8.55
C ALA A 62 1.05 9.19 8.26
N ASN A 63 1.47 8.53 7.19
CA ASN A 63 2.86 8.45 6.81
C ASN A 63 3.20 9.59 5.84
N THR A 64 3.79 10.66 6.37
CA THR A 64 4.07 11.86 5.58
C THR A 64 5.10 11.63 4.48
N VAL A 65 6.09 10.77 4.73
CA VAL A 65 7.11 10.43 3.73
C VAL A 65 6.47 9.72 2.55
N PHE A 66 5.64 8.74 2.84
CA PHE A 66 4.90 8.01 1.81
C PHE A 66 3.99 8.94 1.02
N MET A 67 3.23 9.80 1.72
CA MET A 67 2.30 10.71 1.09
C MET A 67 3.00 11.70 0.16
N THR A 68 4.16 12.20 0.56
CA THR A 68 4.98 13.06 -0.30
C THR A 68 5.40 12.29 -1.56
N GLY A 69 5.84 11.05 -1.39
CA GLY A 69 6.29 10.22 -2.50
C GLY A 69 5.17 9.84 -3.46
N VAL A 70 3.95 9.69 -2.96
CA VAL A 70 2.81 9.30 -3.79
C VAL A 70 2.18 10.50 -4.51
N GLY A 71 2.36 11.71 -3.98
CA GLY A 71 1.90 12.94 -4.61
C GLY A 71 0.63 13.54 -4.02
N GLY A 72 0.26 13.16 -2.79
CA GLY A 72 -0.86 13.74 -2.07
C GLY A 72 -2.10 12.85 -2.05
N GLU A 73 -3.18 13.37 -1.47
CA GLU A 73 -4.39 12.57 -1.19
C GLU A 73 -5.14 12.16 -2.45
N ALA A 74 -5.21 13.04 -3.46
CA ALA A 74 -5.88 12.70 -4.72
C ALA A 74 -5.15 11.55 -5.44
N ALA A 75 -3.83 11.57 -5.42
CA ALA A 75 -3.02 10.50 -6.00
C ALA A 75 -3.20 9.19 -5.20
N LEU A 76 -3.24 9.29 -3.88
CA LEU A 76 -3.52 8.13 -3.03
C LEU A 76 -4.85 7.50 -3.39
N ASP A 77 -5.91 8.30 -3.48
CA ASP A 77 -7.25 7.80 -3.80
C ASP A 77 -7.30 7.14 -5.17
N GLU A 78 -6.62 7.72 -6.15
CA GLU A 78 -6.51 7.10 -7.47
C GLU A 78 -5.78 5.75 -7.40
N GLY A 79 -4.66 5.70 -6.69
CA GLY A 79 -3.89 4.46 -6.53
C GLY A 79 -4.69 3.38 -5.83
N LEU A 80 -5.42 3.73 -4.76
CA LEU A 80 -6.28 2.79 -4.05
C LEU A 80 -7.41 2.28 -4.95
N THR A 81 -8.04 3.17 -5.71
CA THR A 81 -9.11 2.80 -6.63
C THR A 81 -8.60 1.81 -7.68
N ARG A 82 -7.43 2.07 -8.26
CA ARG A 82 -6.83 1.18 -9.26
C ARG A 82 -6.45 -0.17 -8.66
N ALA A 83 -5.85 -0.18 -7.48
CA ALA A 83 -5.45 -1.42 -6.81
C ALA A 83 -6.67 -2.28 -6.47
N CYS A 84 -7.76 -1.66 -6.01
CA CYS A 84 -8.99 -2.37 -5.71
C CYS A 84 -9.67 -2.89 -6.98
N ALA A 85 -9.68 -2.11 -8.05
CA ALA A 85 -10.25 -2.53 -9.33
C ALA A 85 -9.49 -3.71 -9.94
N ARG A 86 -8.18 -3.74 -9.74
CA ARG A 86 -7.31 -4.84 -10.20
C ARG A 86 -7.35 -6.05 -9.26
N GLU A 87 -7.93 -5.89 -8.07
CA GLU A 87 -7.97 -6.91 -7.02
C GLU A 87 -6.60 -7.25 -6.44
N SER A 88 -5.62 -6.39 -6.61
CA SER A 88 -4.35 -6.51 -5.89
C SER A 88 -4.50 -6.12 -4.42
N LEU A 89 -5.50 -5.30 -4.11
CA LEU A 89 -5.99 -5.05 -2.76
C LEU A 89 -7.47 -5.41 -2.73
N LEU A 90 -7.90 -6.06 -1.67
CA LEU A 90 -9.32 -6.29 -1.41
C LEU A 90 -9.85 -5.13 -0.59
N CYS A 91 -11.02 -4.64 -0.97
CA CYS A 91 -11.63 -3.49 -0.33
C CYS A 91 -13.01 -3.88 0.18
N ALA A 92 -13.25 -3.61 1.47
CA ALA A 92 -14.55 -3.84 2.08
C ALA A 92 -15.02 -2.54 2.70
N LYS A 93 -16.29 -2.21 2.52
CA LYS A 93 -16.90 -1.06 3.15
C LYS A 93 -17.64 -1.54 4.40
N VAL A 94 -17.25 -1.02 5.55
CA VAL A 94 -17.84 -1.39 6.83
C VAL A 94 -18.28 -0.14 7.57
N GLU A 95 -19.27 -0.28 8.44
CA GLU A 95 -19.68 0.79 9.32
C GLU A 95 -19.03 0.60 10.68
N LEU A 96 -18.07 1.49 10.99
CA LEU A 96 -17.40 1.56 12.29
C LEU A 96 -17.85 2.85 12.94
N GLY A 97 -18.85 2.74 13.85
CA GLY A 97 -19.44 3.90 14.46
C GLY A 97 -20.43 4.59 13.54
N GLU A 98 -20.42 5.93 13.50
CA GLU A 98 -21.38 6.73 12.72
C GLU A 98 -21.00 6.91 11.26
N THR A 99 -19.74 6.68 10.91
CA THR A 99 -19.21 6.93 9.58
C THR A 99 -18.78 5.62 8.94
N PRO A 100 -19.20 5.32 7.70
CA PRO A 100 -18.70 4.15 6.99
C PRO A 100 -17.23 4.32 6.67
N GLU A 101 -16.46 3.25 6.81
CA GLU A 101 -15.03 3.23 6.50
C GLU A 101 -14.73 2.09 5.53
N ARG A 102 -13.67 2.26 4.75
CA ARG A 102 -13.16 1.19 3.89
C ARG A 102 -11.98 0.51 4.55
N LEU A 103 -12.00 -0.80 4.49
CA LEU A 103 -10.87 -1.64 4.88
C LEU A 103 -10.16 -2.09 3.61
N TYR A 104 -8.83 -2.08 3.67
CA TYR A 104 -7.96 -2.57 2.59
C TYR A 104 -7.15 -3.75 3.12
N PHE A 105 -7.16 -4.85 2.41
CA PHE A 105 -6.44 -6.05 2.83
C PHE A 105 -6.09 -6.98 1.68
#